data_94dd7ff91ae199e63da47d6ea994aebb
#
_entry.id   94dd7ff91ae199e63da47d6ea994aebb
#
_cell.length_a   1.000
_cell.length_b   1.000
_cell.length_c   1.000
_cell.angle_alpha   90.00
_cell.angle_beta   90.00
_cell.angle_gamma   90.00
#
_symmetry.space_group_name_H-M   'P 1'
#
loop_
_entity.id
_entity.type
_entity.pdbx_description
1 polymer ?
#
loop_
_entity_poly.entity_id
_entity_poly.type
_entity_poly.pdbx_seq_one_letter_code
_entity_poly.pdbx_strand_id
1 'polypeptide(L)'
;DDVIVVGENVYHYRQEGMAFLPAAIRGAREVAMPVTFSILTNIVAFLPIYFIPGVPGQIFRAIPLVVCTVFVVSLIESLFVLPAHLGHSRPPRRRGLSLWLHARQQAFSAAFRHWVRRRYGGFLEQALRHRYLTFALAASLLAVMGAYALSGRLGMQLFPVVESDRSEARLTLPYGAPVEKTDVI
;
A
#
# COMPACT_ATOMS: atom_id res chain seq x y z
N ASP A 1 -2.77 -2.31 6.15
CA ASP A 1 -4.01 -2.92 5.61
C ASP A 1 -4.33 -4.26 6.28
N ASP A 2 -3.34 -5.12 6.51
CA ASP A 2 -3.54 -6.44 7.10
C ASP A 2 -4.14 -6.40 8.51
N VAL A 3 -3.75 -5.42 9.32
CA VAL A 3 -4.31 -5.15 10.66
C VAL A 3 -5.81 -4.87 10.58
N ILE A 4 -6.25 -4.16 9.54
CA ILE A 4 -7.67 -3.83 9.33
C ILE A 4 -8.46 -5.11 9.04
N VAL A 5 -7.95 -5.98 8.17
CA VAL A 5 -8.60 -7.25 7.80
C VAL A 5 -8.78 -8.15 9.03
N VAL A 6 -7.72 -8.31 9.83
CA VAL A 6 -7.77 -9.10 11.07
C VAL A 6 -8.74 -8.45 12.08
N GLY A 7 -8.66 -7.13 12.25
CA GLY A 7 -9.52 -6.37 13.16
C GLY A 7 -11.00 -6.44 12.78
N GLU A 8 -11.31 -6.33 11.49
CA GLU A 8 -12.68 -6.44 10.98
C GLU A 8 -13.25 -7.84 11.22
N ASN A 9 -12.48 -8.89 10.96
CA ASN A 9 -12.92 -10.26 11.19
C ASN A 9 -13.13 -10.58 12.69
N VAL A 10 -12.26 -10.08 13.56
CA VAL A 10 -12.45 -10.16 15.01
C VAL A 10 -13.73 -9.40 15.44
N TYR A 11 -13.96 -8.22 14.86
CA TYR A 11 -15.14 -7.41 15.13
C TYR A 11 -16.43 -8.11 14.67
N HIS A 12 -16.38 -8.79 13.54
CA HIS A 12 -17.51 -9.58 13.03
C HIS A 12 -17.95 -10.64 14.05
N TYR A 13 -17.03 -11.46 14.55
CA TYR A 13 -17.32 -12.44 15.60
C TYR A 13 -17.79 -11.82 16.92
N ARG A 14 -17.33 -10.61 17.22
CA ARG A 14 -17.82 -9.85 18.37
C ARG A 14 -19.29 -9.42 18.19
N GLN A 15 -19.70 -9.04 16.97
CA GLN A 15 -21.08 -8.71 16.69
C GLN A 15 -22.01 -9.92 16.78
N GLU A 16 -21.53 -11.11 16.49
CA GLU A 16 -22.24 -12.38 16.68
C GLU A 16 -22.41 -12.78 18.16
N GLY A 17 -21.90 -11.98 19.09
CA GLY A 17 -22.05 -12.21 20.54
C GLY A 17 -20.93 -13.04 21.17
N MET A 18 -19.88 -13.38 20.43
CA MET A 18 -18.74 -14.14 20.95
C MET A 18 -17.95 -13.31 21.99
N ALA A 19 -17.42 -13.92 23.03
CA ALA A 19 -16.57 -13.25 24.02
C ALA A 19 -15.28 -12.70 23.39
N PHE A 20 -14.62 -11.72 24.05
CA PHE A 20 -13.47 -11.01 23.45
C PHE A 20 -12.34 -11.93 23.01
N LEU A 21 -11.87 -12.80 23.90
CA LEU A 21 -10.74 -13.69 23.62
C LEU A 21 -11.04 -14.75 22.55
N PRO A 22 -12.15 -15.51 22.61
CA PRO A 22 -12.50 -16.44 21.54
C PRO A 22 -12.71 -15.77 20.18
N ALA A 23 -13.33 -14.59 20.14
CA ALA A 23 -13.51 -13.82 18.91
C ALA A 23 -12.18 -13.39 18.29
N ALA A 24 -11.23 -12.93 19.14
CA ALA A 24 -9.91 -12.53 18.69
C ALA A 24 -9.11 -13.71 18.11
N ILE A 25 -9.13 -14.86 18.80
CA ILE A 25 -8.41 -16.07 18.32
C ILE A 25 -9.03 -16.59 17.02
N ARG A 26 -10.36 -16.72 16.97
CA ARG A 26 -11.04 -17.24 15.78
C ARG A 26 -10.91 -16.31 14.60
N GLY A 27 -11.14 -15.00 14.81
CA GLY A 27 -11.04 -13.98 13.77
C GLY A 27 -9.65 -13.89 13.15
N ALA A 28 -8.60 -13.90 13.98
CA ALA A 28 -7.23 -13.88 13.49
C ALA A 28 -6.86 -15.18 12.75
N ARG A 29 -7.23 -16.35 13.30
CA ARG A 29 -6.91 -17.65 12.71
C ARG A 29 -7.52 -17.85 11.32
N GLU A 30 -8.73 -17.38 11.10
CA GLU A 30 -9.45 -17.53 9.84
C GLU A 30 -8.77 -16.78 8.69
N VAL A 31 -8.25 -15.56 8.97
CA VAL A 31 -7.59 -14.73 7.96
C VAL A 31 -6.07 -14.86 7.97
N ALA A 32 -5.50 -15.66 8.86
CA ALA A 32 -4.05 -15.83 8.99
C ALA A 32 -3.38 -16.27 7.69
N MET A 33 -3.96 -17.26 7.00
CA MET A 33 -3.39 -17.77 5.74
C MET A 33 -3.39 -16.72 4.63
N PRO A 34 -4.53 -16.10 4.25
CA PRO A 34 -4.54 -15.08 3.20
C PRO A 34 -3.65 -13.86 3.55
N VAL A 35 -3.63 -13.42 4.79
CA VAL A 35 -2.77 -12.31 5.25
C VAL A 35 -1.29 -12.68 5.12
N THR A 36 -0.89 -13.87 5.57
CA THR A 36 0.49 -14.33 5.45
C THR A 36 0.94 -14.42 3.98
N PHE A 37 0.11 -15.00 3.10
CA PHE A 37 0.45 -15.09 1.68
C PHE A 37 0.51 -13.72 1.00
N SER A 38 -0.38 -12.79 1.36
CA SER A 38 -0.33 -11.41 0.86
C SER A 38 1.00 -10.75 1.17
N ILE A 39 1.44 -10.82 2.44
CA ILE A 39 2.70 -10.23 2.89
C ILE A 39 3.91 -10.92 2.24
N LEU A 40 3.92 -12.25 2.18
CA LEU A 40 5.00 -12.99 1.52
C LEU A 40 5.12 -12.63 0.04
N THR A 41 4.00 -12.48 -0.66
CA THR A 41 4.00 -12.04 -2.07
C THR A 41 4.62 -10.67 -2.23
N ASN A 42 4.29 -9.72 -1.34
CA ASN A 42 4.89 -8.39 -1.36
C ASN A 42 6.41 -8.45 -1.08
N ILE A 43 6.85 -9.22 -0.09
CA ILE A 43 8.28 -9.40 0.20
C ILE A 43 9.02 -9.95 -1.03
N VAL A 44 8.48 -11.02 -1.65
CA VAL A 44 9.07 -11.63 -2.85
C VAL A 44 9.11 -10.65 -4.02
N ALA A 45 8.10 -9.79 -4.19
CA ALA A 45 8.06 -8.77 -5.23
C ALA A 45 9.13 -7.68 -5.04
N PHE A 46 9.46 -7.30 -3.81
CA PHE A 46 10.47 -6.29 -3.52
C PHE A 46 11.90 -6.85 -3.47
N LEU A 47 12.07 -8.14 -3.21
CA LEU A 47 13.38 -8.77 -3.03
C LEU A 47 14.34 -8.58 -4.24
N PRO A 48 13.89 -8.67 -5.51
CA PRO A 48 14.77 -8.51 -6.67
C PRO A 48 15.47 -7.15 -6.73
N ILE A 49 14.85 -6.08 -6.22
CA ILE A 49 15.41 -4.73 -6.20
C ILE A 49 16.71 -4.69 -5.37
N TYR A 50 16.82 -5.54 -4.35
CA TYR A 50 18.00 -5.63 -3.51
C TYR A 50 19.26 -6.11 -4.26
N PHE A 51 19.08 -6.88 -5.33
CA PHE A 51 20.17 -7.49 -6.12
C PHE A 51 20.57 -6.66 -7.35
N ILE A 52 20.03 -5.46 -7.55
CA ILE A 52 20.41 -4.59 -8.67
C ILE A 52 21.88 -4.19 -8.50
N PRO A 53 22.77 -4.45 -9.51
CA PRO A 53 24.17 -4.08 -9.43
C PRO A 53 24.39 -2.59 -9.75
N GLY A 54 25.59 -2.08 -9.35
CA GLY A 54 26.05 -0.73 -9.70
C GLY A 54 25.51 0.38 -8.79
N VAL A 55 25.76 1.62 -9.19
CA VAL A 55 25.36 2.83 -8.44
C VAL A 55 23.85 2.92 -8.21
N PRO A 56 22.98 2.62 -9.20
CA PRO A 56 21.54 2.60 -8.97
C PRO A 56 21.15 1.60 -7.87
N GLY A 57 21.77 0.42 -7.86
CA GLY A 57 21.52 -0.59 -6.85
C GLY A 57 21.86 -0.13 -5.44
N GLN A 58 22.97 0.61 -5.27
CA GLN A 58 23.35 1.15 -3.97
C GLN A 58 22.30 2.14 -3.43
N ILE A 59 21.74 2.98 -4.30
CA ILE A 59 20.72 3.96 -3.93
C ILE A 59 19.39 3.26 -3.58
N PHE A 60 18.98 2.30 -4.42
CA PHE A 60 17.66 1.65 -4.25
C PHE A 60 17.66 0.52 -3.21
N ARG A 61 18.81 0.02 -2.77
CA ARG A 61 18.94 -1.09 -1.82
C ARG A 61 18.27 -0.84 -0.47
N ALA A 62 18.18 0.41 -0.05
CA ALA A 62 17.54 0.78 1.20
C ALA A 62 16.00 0.53 1.16
N ILE A 63 15.38 0.66 -0.03
CA ILE A 63 13.92 0.53 -0.20
C ILE A 63 13.44 -0.89 0.16
N PRO A 64 13.92 -1.97 -0.49
CA PRO A 64 13.48 -3.32 -0.15
C PRO A 64 13.85 -3.72 1.28
N LEU A 65 14.98 -3.26 1.82
CA LEU A 65 15.36 -3.54 3.19
C LEU A 65 14.32 -3.00 4.18
N VAL A 66 13.96 -1.72 4.05
CA VAL A 66 12.97 -1.08 4.93
C VAL A 66 11.59 -1.70 4.72
N VAL A 67 11.15 -1.84 3.47
CA VAL A 67 9.83 -2.34 3.11
C VAL A 67 9.64 -3.79 3.60
N CYS A 68 10.60 -4.69 3.34
CA CYS A 68 10.51 -6.08 3.80
C CYS A 68 10.52 -6.17 5.33
N THR A 69 11.31 -5.34 6.01
CA THR A 69 11.33 -5.30 7.48
C THR A 69 9.98 -4.86 8.03
N VAL A 70 9.39 -3.80 7.45
CA VAL A 70 8.06 -3.31 7.84
C VAL A 70 6.99 -4.38 7.61
N PHE A 71 7.03 -5.11 6.50
CA PHE A 71 6.09 -6.20 6.22
C PHE A 71 6.20 -7.34 7.24
N VAL A 72 7.41 -7.74 7.62
CA VAL A 72 7.61 -8.78 8.64
C VAL A 72 7.07 -8.31 10.00
N VAL A 73 7.36 -7.07 10.41
CA VAL A 73 6.84 -6.50 11.66
C VAL A 73 5.32 -6.40 11.61
N SER A 74 4.74 -5.94 10.48
CA SER A 74 3.29 -5.86 10.28
C SER A 74 2.61 -7.24 10.40
N LEU A 75 3.24 -8.31 9.88
CA LEU A 75 2.72 -9.67 10.01
C LEU A 75 2.65 -10.11 11.48
N ILE A 76 3.71 -9.86 12.23
CA ILE A 76 3.77 -10.19 13.66
C ILE A 76 2.70 -9.38 14.42
N GLU A 77 2.59 -8.09 14.12
CA GLU A 77 1.60 -7.23 14.76
C GLU A 77 0.17 -7.68 14.45
N SER A 78 -0.14 -7.96 13.19
CA SER A 78 -1.49 -8.33 12.76
C SER A 78 -1.96 -9.66 13.33
N LEU A 79 -1.07 -10.67 13.39
CA LEU A 79 -1.46 -12.03 13.77
C LEU A 79 -1.29 -12.32 15.27
N PHE A 80 -0.43 -11.61 15.98
CA PHE A 80 -0.14 -11.88 17.40
C PHE A 80 -0.50 -10.71 18.30
N VAL A 81 0.01 -9.52 18.02
CA VAL A 81 -0.15 -8.36 18.92
C VAL A 81 -1.59 -7.86 18.91
N LEU A 82 -2.17 -7.66 17.73
CA LEU A 82 -3.53 -7.16 17.60
C LEU A 82 -4.57 -8.10 18.23
N PRO A 83 -4.58 -9.42 17.97
CA PRO A 83 -5.52 -10.33 18.61
C PRO A 83 -5.35 -10.40 20.12
N ALA A 84 -4.10 -10.32 20.62
CA ALA A 84 -3.85 -10.27 22.06
C ALA A 84 -4.45 -9.00 22.69
N HIS A 85 -4.28 -7.84 22.07
CA HIS A 85 -4.87 -6.58 22.52
C HIS A 85 -6.41 -6.61 22.50
N LEU A 86 -6.99 -7.09 21.41
CA LEU A 86 -8.44 -7.18 21.26
C LEU A 86 -9.06 -8.21 22.21
N GLY A 87 -8.37 -9.34 22.41
CA GLY A 87 -8.83 -10.42 23.30
C GLY A 87 -8.86 -10.02 24.77
N HIS A 88 -7.96 -9.14 25.21
CA HIS A 88 -7.90 -8.64 26.58
C HIS A 88 -8.65 -7.32 26.79
N SER A 89 -9.32 -6.81 25.78
CA SER A 89 -10.11 -5.60 25.87
C SER A 89 -11.28 -5.78 26.84
N ARG A 90 -11.48 -4.81 27.71
CA ARG A 90 -12.61 -4.78 28.64
C ARG A 90 -13.75 -3.98 28.04
N PRO A 91 -15.02 -4.34 28.32
CA PRO A 91 -16.15 -3.51 27.90
C PRO A 91 -15.94 -2.09 28.44
N PRO A 92 -16.13 -1.05 27.62
CA PRO A 92 -15.95 0.32 28.07
C PRO A 92 -16.87 0.64 29.23
N ARG A 93 -16.32 1.14 30.35
CA ARG A 93 -17.11 1.71 31.44
C ARG A 93 -17.82 2.94 30.89
N ARG A 94 -19.09 2.81 30.58
CA ARG A 94 -19.94 3.88 30.03
C ARG A 94 -20.27 4.91 31.12
N ARG A 95 -19.53 6.00 31.20
CA ARG A 95 -19.83 7.15 32.09
C ARG A 95 -19.75 8.44 31.31
N GLY A 96 -20.79 9.28 31.41
CA GLY A 96 -20.80 10.69 30.99
C GLY A 96 -20.37 10.93 29.56
N LEU A 97 -19.23 11.58 29.37
CA LEU A 97 -18.69 12.01 28.09
C LEU A 97 -18.50 10.86 27.08
N SER A 98 -18.16 9.66 27.57
CA SER A 98 -17.97 8.50 26.70
C SER A 98 -19.26 8.00 26.08
N LEU A 99 -20.40 8.16 26.75
CA LEU A 99 -21.73 7.84 26.21
C LEU A 99 -22.11 8.81 25.08
N TRP A 100 -21.85 10.09 25.27
CA TRP A 100 -22.12 11.10 24.25
C TRP A 100 -21.26 10.91 22.99
N LEU A 101 -19.95 10.66 23.17
CA LEU A 101 -19.05 10.34 22.07
C LEU A 101 -19.49 9.08 21.30
N HIS A 102 -19.88 8.04 22.03
CA HIS A 102 -20.35 6.79 21.43
C HIS A 102 -21.66 6.99 20.64
N ALA A 103 -22.61 7.78 21.18
CA ALA A 103 -23.84 8.10 20.48
C ALA A 103 -23.57 8.88 19.18
N ARG A 104 -22.65 9.84 19.21
CA ARG A 104 -22.21 10.60 18.02
C ARG A 104 -21.54 9.70 17.00
N GLN A 105 -20.66 8.81 17.43
CA GLN A 105 -19.98 7.84 16.55
C GLN A 105 -20.99 6.87 15.91
N GLN A 106 -21.96 6.38 16.67
CA GLN A 106 -23.01 5.50 16.14
C GLN A 106 -23.93 6.25 15.16
N ALA A 107 -24.31 7.50 15.46
CA ALA A 107 -25.10 8.33 14.56
C ALA A 107 -24.36 8.60 13.24
N PHE A 108 -23.06 8.93 13.32
CA PHE A 108 -22.22 9.09 12.12
C PHE A 108 -22.12 7.80 11.32
N SER A 109 -21.85 6.68 11.98
CA SER A 109 -21.76 5.37 11.33
C SER A 109 -23.08 4.96 10.66
N ALA A 110 -24.23 5.25 11.29
CA ALA A 110 -25.55 5.00 10.71
C ALA A 110 -25.81 5.90 9.49
N ALA A 111 -25.52 7.20 9.61
CA ALA A 111 -25.64 8.17 8.51
C ALA A 111 -24.73 7.80 7.34
N PHE A 112 -23.48 7.39 7.62
CA PHE A 112 -22.52 6.97 6.61
C PHE A 112 -22.98 5.69 5.88
N ARG A 113 -23.46 4.67 6.63
CA ARG A 113 -24.04 3.46 6.02
C ARG A 113 -25.26 3.77 5.14
N HIS A 114 -26.10 4.71 5.58
CA HIS A 114 -27.25 5.14 4.79
C HIS A 114 -26.84 5.85 3.50
N TRP A 115 -25.83 6.74 3.60
CA TRP A 115 -25.25 7.44 2.45
C TRP A 115 -24.62 6.45 1.46
N VAL A 116 -23.81 5.49 1.95
CA VAL A 116 -23.20 4.45 1.11
C VAL A 116 -24.27 3.63 0.39
N ARG A 117 -25.28 3.15 1.10
CA ARG A 117 -26.35 2.36 0.47
C ARG A 117 -27.14 3.16 -0.56
N ARG A 118 -27.45 4.41 -0.27
CA ARG A 118 -28.35 5.21 -1.12
C ARG A 118 -27.63 5.89 -2.29
N ARG A 119 -26.44 6.44 -2.05
CA ARG A 119 -25.71 7.19 -3.08
C ARG A 119 -24.71 6.29 -3.81
N TYR A 120 -23.82 5.65 -3.07
CA TYR A 120 -22.81 4.78 -3.67
C TYR A 120 -23.43 3.51 -4.27
N GLY A 121 -24.35 2.88 -3.56
CA GLY A 121 -25.06 1.69 -4.06
C GLY A 121 -25.80 1.97 -5.37
N GLY A 122 -26.55 3.08 -5.44
CA GLY A 122 -27.22 3.49 -6.66
C GLY A 122 -26.28 3.83 -7.81
N PHE A 123 -25.17 4.51 -7.52
CA PHE A 123 -24.12 4.78 -8.50
C PHE A 123 -23.48 3.48 -9.02
N LEU A 124 -23.17 2.55 -8.12
CA LEU A 124 -22.56 1.27 -8.47
C LEU A 124 -23.51 0.42 -9.33
N GLU A 125 -24.79 0.36 -8.95
CA GLU A 125 -25.82 -0.34 -9.74
C GLU A 125 -25.94 0.25 -11.16
N GLN A 126 -25.92 1.58 -11.28
CA GLN A 126 -25.96 2.26 -12.58
C GLN A 126 -24.69 2.00 -13.40
N ALA A 127 -23.52 2.02 -12.76
CA ALA A 127 -22.24 1.69 -13.41
C ALA A 127 -22.21 0.25 -13.91
N LEU A 128 -22.70 -0.70 -13.14
CA LEU A 128 -22.81 -2.10 -13.53
C LEU A 128 -23.86 -2.33 -14.63
N ARG A 129 -24.99 -1.64 -14.55
CA ARG A 129 -26.02 -1.68 -15.61
C ARG A 129 -25.49 -1.19 -16.94
N HIS A 130 -24.67 -0.15 -16.93
CA HIS A 130 -24.04 0.43 -18.13
C HIS A 130 -22.56 0.06 -18.22
N ARG A 131 -22.22 -1.20 -17.91
CA ARG A 131 -20.84 -1.69 -17.81
C ARG A 131 -19.94 -1.32 -19.02
N TYR A 132 -20.47 -1.38 -20.22
CA TYR A 132 -19.73 -1.04 -21.43
C TYR A 132 -19.41 0.46 -21.52
N LEU A 133 -20.35 1.31 -21.13
CA LEU A 133 -20.13 2.76 -21.04
C LEU A 133 -19.11 3.09 -19.96
N THR A 134 -19.22 2.46 -18.79
CA THR A 134 -18.27 2.63 -17.68
C THR A 134 -16.87 2.21 -18.11
N PHE A 135 -16.76 1.07 -18.79
CA PHE A 135 -15.48 0.59 -19.32
C PHE A 135 -14.93 1.55 -20.39
N ALA A 136 -15.76 2.01 -21.33
CA ALA A 136 -15.35 2.95 -22.36
C ALA A 136 -14.87 4.29 -21.80
N LEU A 137 -15.53 4.81 -20.75
CA LEU A 137 -15.10 6.02 -20.04
C LEU A 137 -13.76 5.80 -19.34
N ALA A 138 -13.57 4.68 -18.65
CA ALA A 138 -12.31 4.35 -18.00
C ALA A 138 -11.17 4.19 -19.01
N ALA A 139 -11.42 3.47 -20.10
CA ALA A 139 -10.45 3.28 -21.18
C ALA A 139 -10.09 4.60 -21.89
N SER A 140 -11.08 5.48 -22.15
CA SER A 140 -10.82 6.79 -22.75
C SER A 140 -10.02 7.69 -21.82
N LEU A 141 -10.31 7.68 -20.51
CA LEU A 141 -9.52 8.42 -19.52
C LEU A 141 -8.06 7.92 -19.49
N LEU A 142 -7.89 6.59 -19.47
CA LEU A 142 -6.55 5.98 -19.51
C LEU A 142 -5.81 6.35 -20.80
N ALA A 143 -6.49 6.33 -21.95
CA ALA A 143 -5.92 6.72 -23.25
C ALA A 143 -5.49 8.20 -23.28
N VAL A 144 -6.31 9.09 -22.74
CA VAL A 144 -5.98 10.54 -22.62
C VAL A 144 -4.77 10.74 -21.71
N MET A 145 -4.76 10.07 -20.55
CA MET A 145 -3.62 10.15 -19.62
C MET A 145 -2.34 9.57 -20.24
N GLY A 146 -2.44 8.45 -20.95
CA GLY A 146 -1.33 7.85 -21.67
C GLY A 146 -0.81 8.75 -22.80
N ALA A 147 -1.71 9.32 -23.61
CA ALA A 147 -1.34 10.26 -24.66
C ALA A 147 -0.68 11.53 -24.09
N TYR A 148 -1.16 12.02 -22.95
CA TYR A 148 -0.53 13.14 -22.25
C TYR A 148 0.86 12.80 -21.75
N ALA A 149 1.04 11.61 -21.15
CA ALA A 149 2.35 11.13 -20.70
C ALA A 149 3.35 10.99 -21.86
N LEU A 150 2.90 10.47 -23.02
CA LEU A 150 3.73 10.28 -24.22
C LEU A 150 3.94 11.56 -25.02
N SER A 151 3.21 12.63 -24.76
CA SER A 151 3.29 13.91 -25.51
C SER A 151 4.60 14.68 -25.33
N GLY A 152 5.51 14.22 -24.46
CA GLY A 152 6.76 14.93 -24.13
C GLY A 152 6.58 16.21 -23.29
N ARG A 153 5.32 16.57 -22.94
CA ARG A 153 5.02 17.74 -22.10
C ARG A 153 5.31 17.49 -20.61
N LEU A 154 5.28 16.22 -20.19
CA LEU A 154 5.80 15.83 -18.90
C LEU A 154 7.31 15.69 -19.06
N GLY A 155 8.08 16.62 -18.52
CA GLY A 155 9.53 16.48 -18.36
C GLY A 155 9.81 15.30 -17.44
N MET A 156 9.83 14.09 -18.00
CA MET A 156 10.09 12.87 -17.25
C MET A 156 11.57 12.80 -16.91
N GLN A 157 11.96 13.38 -15.79
CA GLN A 157 13.27 13.14 -15.19
C GLN A 157 13.13 11.94 -14.24
N LEU A 158 13.59 10.77 -14.68
CA LEU A 158 13.60 9.57 -13.83
C LEU A 158 14.46 9.76 -12.57
N PHE A 159 15.49 10.58 -12.68
CA PHE A 159 16.36 10.94 -11.56
C PHE A 159 16.55 12.45 -11.56
N PRO A 160 16.30 13.14 -10.45
CA PRO A 160 16.72 14.53 -10.31
C PRO A 160 18.25 14.59 -10.51
N VAL A 161 18.71 15.61 -11.20
CA VAL A 161 20.15 15.89 -11.28
C VAL A 161 20.60 16.21 -9.86
N VAL A 162 21.22 15.24 -9.20
CA VAL A 162 21.84 15.47 -7.90
C VAL A 162 23.16 16.15 -8.18
N GLU A 163 23.35 17.34 -7.65
CA GLU A 163 24.66 17.99 -7.63
C GLU A 163 25.62 17.04 -6.93
N SER A 164 26.54 16.45 -7.67
CA SER A 164 27.58 15.60 -7.14
C SER A 164 28.91 16.35 -7.20
N ASP A 165 29.73 16.22 -6.17
CA ASP A 165 31.11 16.73 -6.14
C ASP A 165 32.00 16.01 -7.16
N ARG A 166 31.43 15.27 -8.10
CA ARG A 166 32.13 14.49 -9.12
C ARG A 166 32.08 15.24 -10.45
N SER A 167 33.23 15.74 -10.88
CA SER A 167 33.43 16.29 -12.22
C SER A 167 33.95 15.18 -13.15
N GLU A 168 33.18 14.83 -14.18
CA GLU A 168 33.64 13.90 -15.23
C GLU A 168 34.01 14.69 -16.47
N ALA A 169 35.27 14.64 -16.86
CA ALA A 169 35.77 15.12 -18.14
C ALA A 169 35.87 13.94 -19.11
N ARG A 170 35.06 13.92 -20.17
CA ARG A 170 35.12 12.90 -21.20
C ARG A 170 35.89 13.45 -22.42
N LEU A 171 37.09 12.93 -22.63
CA LEU A 171 37.90 13.26 -23.80
C LEU A 171 37.69 12.19 -24.87
N THR A 172 37.22 12.57 -26.04
CA THR A 172 37.09 11.68 -27.19
C THR A 172 38.12 12.05 -28.25
N LEU A 173 39.07 11.16 -28.49
CA LEU A 173 40.06 11.31 -29.56
C LEU A 173 39.47 10.85 -30.92
N PRO A 174 39.96 11.41 -32.06
CA PRO A 174 39.55 10.96 -33.39
C PRO A 174 39.88 9.48 -33.61
N TYR A 175 39.04 8.84 -34.46
CA TYR A 175 39.22 7.43 -34.82
C TYR A 175 40.64 7.18 -35.36
N GLY A 176 41.37 6.20 -34.77
CA GLY A 176 42.74 5.87 -35.17
C GLY A 176 43.82 6.52 -34.30
N ALA A 177 43.47 7.27 -33.24
CA ALA A 177 44.46 7.75 -32.30
C ALA A 177 45.09 6.57 -31.53
N PRO A 178 46.45 6.47 -31.41
CA PRO A 178 47.10 5.41 -30.68
C PRO A 178 46.81 5.51 -29.18
N VAL A 179 46.68 4.33 -28.52
CA VAL A 179 46.29 4.19 -27.11
C VAL A 179 47.23 4.95 -26.17
N GLU A 180 48.56 5.07 -26.58
CA GLU A 180 49.56 5.78 -25.80
C GLU A 180 49.26 7.28 -25.65
N LYS A 181 48.47 7.88 -26.59
CA LYS A 181 48.04 9.27 -26.46
C LYS A 181 46.89 9.45 -25.48
N THR A 182 46.19 8.38 -25.14
CA THR A 182 45.09 8.43 -24.18
C THR A 182 45.59 8.33 -22.73
N ASP A 183 46.74 7.70 -22.54
CA ASP A 183 47.36 7.54 -21.19
C ASP A 183 48.15 8.78 -20.72
N VAL A 184 48.36 9.77 -21.58
CA VAL A 184 49.17 10.97 -21.27
C VAL A 184 48.30 12.20 -20.99
N ILE A 185 46.97 12.09 -21.03
CA ILE A 185 45.99 13.16 -20.80
C ILE A 185 45.27 12.91 -19.49
#